data_39710299acf93c7aff3f27f763073a33
#
_entry.id   39710299acf93c7aff3f27f763073a33
#
_cell.length_a   1.000
_cell.length_b   1.000
_cell.length_c   1.000
_cell.angle_alpha   90.00
_cell.angle_beta   90.00
_cell.angle_gamma   90.00
#
_symmetry.space_group_name_H-M   'P 1'
#
loop_
_entity.id
_entity.type
_entity.pdbx_description
1 polymer ?
#
loop_
_entity_poly.entity_id
_entity_poly.type
_entity_poly.pdbx_seq_one_letter_code
_entity_poly.pdbx_strand_id
1 'polypeptide(L)'
;MLLAGASMCVGNYLGGHFSDRFTPGVVAMSMQFLMFASLLMIYIFASSGFLSALLMCVCTGCLFAVSSPQQLLLLQYSPGGEMMGGAMVQLAFNLGNAVGAYFGGLAIEHGAGVESTALIGSVFALLGTTVFLIFNYMALKSRRGLLLKGRI
;
A
#
# COMPACT_ATOMS: atom_id res chain seq x y z
N MET A 1 -18.80 6.81 -6.74
CA MET A 1 -17.62 7.43 -7.39
C MET A 1 -17.10 8.66 -6.62
N LEU A 2 -17.93 9.67 -6.30
CA LEU A 2 -17.51 10.87 -5.55
C LEU A 2 -16.91 10.56 -4.18
N LEU A 3 -17.53 9.65 -3.40
CA LEU A 3 -17.02 9.24 -2.09
C LEU A 3 -15.65 8.56 -2.16
N ALA A 4 -15.41 7.74 -3.18
CA ALA A 4 -14.12 7.12 -3.41
C ALA A 4 -13.05 8.17 -3.75
N GLY A 5 -13.36 9.16 -4.60
CA GLY A 5 -12.45 10.27 -4.90
C GLY A 5 -12.14 11.11 -3.67
N ALA A 6 -13.14 11.41 -2.83
CA ALA A 6 -12.93 12.12 -1.57
C ALA A 6 -12.02 11.33 -0.61
N SER A 7 -12.24 10.01 -0.48
CA SER A 7 -11.38 9.17 0.37
C SER A 7 -9.94 9.06 -0.15
N MET A 8 -9.71 9.10 -1.47
CA MET A 8 -8.36 9.18 -2.05
C MET A 8 -7.64 10.48 -1.64
N CYS A 9 -8.32 11.63 -1.71
CA CYS A 9 -7.76 12.92 -1.30
C CYS A 9 -7.42 12.92 0.20
N VAL A 10 -8.36 12.47 1.04
CA VAL A 10 -8.15 12.36 2.49
C VAL A 10 -7.03 11.38 2.80
N GLY A 11 -6.99 10.23 2.13
CA GLY A 11 -5.95 9.21 2.31
C GLY A 11 -4.56 9.77 1.98
N ASN A 12 -4.41 10.43 0.85
CA ASN A 12 -3.13 11.03 0.44
C ASN A 12 -2.66 12.10 1.44
N TYR A 13 -3.58 12.98 1.90
CA TYR A 13 -3.27 13.98 2.92
C TYR A 13 -2.84 13.34 4.24
N LEU A 14 -3.58 12.34 4.73
CA LEU A 14 -3.24 11.63 5.97
C LEU A 14 -1.91 10.88 5.86
N GLY A 15 -1.66 10.22 4.73
CA GLY A 15 -0.41 9.52 4.47
C GLY A 15 0.80 10.46 4.54
N GLY A 16 0.72 11.63 3.93
CA GLY A 16 1.74 12.68 4.02
C GLY A 16 1.91 13.18 5.45
N HIS A 17 0.82 13.61 6.09
CA HIS A 17 0.84 14.15 7.44
C HIS A 17 1.40 13.16 8.50
N PHE A 18 1.03 11.89 8.41
CA PHE A 18 1.60 10.88 9.29
C PHE A 18 3.08 10.58 8.99
N SER A 19 3.50 10.67 7.72
CA SER A 19 4.89 10.47 7.34
C SER A 19 5.82 11.58 7.85
N ASP A 20 5.28 12.79 8.06
CA ASP A 20 6.02 13.89 8.68
C ASP A 20 6.20 13.71 10.19
N ARG A 21 5.28 13.00 10.84
CA ARG A 21 5.31 12.77 12.30
C ARG A 21 5.97 11.46 12.70
N PHE A 22 5.84 10.44 11.88
CA PHE A 22 6.33 9.08 12.13
C PHE A 22 7.32 8.66 11.05
N THR A 23 8.02 7.56 11.29
CA THR A 23 8.92 6.97 10.29
C THR A 23 8.10 6.53 9.06
N PRO A 24 8.42 7.00 7.83
CA PRO A 24 7.65 6.68 6.63
C PRO A 24 7.43 5.19 6.41
N GLY A 25 8.43 4.35 6.75
CA GLY A 25 8.33 2.89 6.64
C GLY A 25 7.27 2.29 7.56
N VAL A 26 7.09 2.83 8.77
CA VAL A 26 6.05 2.38 9.72
C VAL A 26 4.67 2.81 9.22
N VAL A 27 4.54 4.05 8.72
CA VAL A 27 3.26 4.55 8.17
C VAL A 27 2.85 3.72 6.95
N ALA A 28 3.78 3.48 6.00
CA ALA A 28 3.51 2.65 4.83
C ALA A 28 3.05 1.24 5.23
N MET A 29 3.72 0.60 6.17
CA MET A 29 3.36 -0.73 6.66
C MET A 29 1.97 -0.74 7.31
N SER A 30 1.65 0.24 8.16
CA SER A 30 0.36 0.31 8.85
C SER A 30 -0.80 0.51 7.87
N MET A 31 -0.64 1.41 6.89
CA MET A 31 -1.65 1.66 5.87
C MET A 31 -1.81 0.47 4.92
N GLN A 32 -0.72 -0.21 4.58
CA GLN A 32 -0.74 -1.42 3.77
C GLN A 32 -1.47 -2.56 4.49
N PHE A 33 -1.26 -2.73 5.79
CA PHE A 33 -1.96 -3.73 6.59
C PHE A 33 -3.46 -3.40 6.71
N LEU A 34 -3.82 -2.12 6.88
CA LEU A 34 -5.22 -1.69 6.90
C LEU A 34 -5.90 -1.94 5.56
N MET A 35 -5.20 -1.72 4.44
CA MET A 35 -5.67 -2.04 3.09
C MET A 35 -5.92 -3.55 2.95
N PHE A 36 -4.99 -4.39 3.39
CA PHE A 36 -5.16 -5.85 3.42
C PHE A 36 -6.41 -6.26 4.20
N ALA A 37 -6.57 -5.74 5.42
CA ALA A 37 -7.73 -6.03 6.26
C ALA A 37 -9.05 -5.60 5.60
N SER A 38 -9.07 -4.41 4.96
CA SER A 38 -10.24 -3.91 4.25
C SER A 38 -10.63 -4.79 3.06
N LEU A 39 -9.66 -5.25 2.27
CA LEU A 39 -9.90 -6.16 1.14
C LEU A 39 -10.43 -7.52 1.60
N LEU A 40 -9.88 -8.05 2.69
CA LEU A 40 -10.36 -9.30 3.27
C LEU A 40 -11.80 -9.16 3.78
N MET A 41 -12.13 -8.04 4.43
CA MET A 41 -13.50 -7.75 4.87
C MET A 41 -14.46 -7.57 3.69
N ILE A 42 -14.06 -6.96 2.59
CA ILE A 42 -14.86 -6.87 1.36
C ILE A 42 -15.22 -8.27 0.86
N TYR A 43 -14.27 -9.18 0.86
CA TYR A 43 -14.52 -10.57 0.45
C TYR A 43 -15.51 -11.28 1.38
N ILE A 44 -15.36 -11.15 2.70
CA ILE A 44 -16.23 -11.81 3.70
C ILE A 44 -17.65 -11.23 3.67
N PHE A 45 -17.79 -9.92 3.51
CA PHE A 45 -19.07 -9.20 3.53
C PHE A 45 -19.59 -8.84 2.14
N ALA A 46 -19.19 -9.57 1.10
CA ALA A 46 -19.56 -9.31 -0.29
C ALA A 46 -21.08 -9.26 -0.52
N SER A 47 -21.87 -9.98 0.28
CA SER A 47 -23.35 -9.99 0.23
C SER A 47 -24.01 -8.66 0.64
N SER A 48 -23.30 -7.80 1.40
CA SER A 48 -23.81 -6.52 1.88
C SER A 48 -23.29 -5.37 1.02
N GLY A 49 -24.03 -4.98 -0.01
CA GLY A 49 -23.59 -3.96 -0.99
C GLY A 49 -23.22 -2.62 -0.36
N PHE A 50 -23.93 -2.15 0.67
CA PHE A 50 -23.60 -0.90 1.37
C PHE A 50 -22.27 -1.00 2.14
N LEU A 51 -22.07 -2.09 2.88
CA LEU A 51 -20.84 -2.31 3.65
C LEU A 51 -19.64 -2.47 2.73
N SER A 52 -19.79 -3.21 1.63
CA SER A 52 -18.76 -3.37 0.62
C SER A 52 -18.34 -2.04 -0.01
N ALA A 53 -19.32 -1.16 -0.31
CA ALA A 53 -19.05 0.17 -0.84
C ALA A 53 -18.29 1.05 0.16
N LEU A 54 -18.63 1.00 1.45
CA LEU A 54 -17.95 1.72 2.50
C LEU A 54 -16.49 1.21 2.67
N LEU A 55 -16.31 -0.10 2.72
CA LEU A 55 -14.99 -0.73 2.83
C LEU A 55 -14.12 -0.43 1.59
N MET A 56 -14.72 -0.33 0.41
CA MET A 56 -14.03 0.08 -0.80
C MET A 56 -13.51 1.52 -0.72
N CYS A 57 -14.27 2.43 -0.11
CA CYS A 57 -13.80 3.80 0.17
C CYS A 57 -12.62 3.81 1.14
N VAL A 58 -12.66 2.98 2.19
CA VAL A 58 -11.53 2.83 3.14
C VAL A 58 -10.31 2.25 2.42
N CYS A 59 -10.49 1.20 1.64
CA CYS A 59 -9.41 0.55 0.88
C CYS A 59 -8.72 1.52 -0.08
N THR A 60 -9.50 2.30 -0.86
CA THR A 60 -8.95 3.31 -1.76
C THR A 60 -8.25 4.46 -1.01
N GLY A 61 -8.79 4.88 0.12
CA GLY A 61 -8.14 5.83 1.01
C GLY A 61 -6.78 5.33 1.51
N CYS A 62 -6.71 4.08 1.97
CA CYS A 62 -5.46 3.45 2.41
C CYS A 62 -4.45 3.29 1.27
N LEU A 63 -4.90 2.93 0.06
CA LEU A 63 -4.04 2.83 -1.12
C LEU A 63 -3.31 4.15 -1.40
N PHE A 64 -4.04 5.28 -1.36
CA PHE A 64 -3.44 6.59 -1.56
C PHE A 64 -2.64 7.08 -0.34
N ALA A 65 -3.01 6.67 0.87
CA ALA A 65 -2.23 6.96 2.07
C ALA A 65 -0.87 6.24 2.09
N VAL A 66 -0.74 5.07 1.45
CA VAL A 66 0.53 4.36 1.28
C VAL A 66 1.44 5.04 0.27
N SER A 67 0.89 5.70 -0.76
CA SER A 67 1.67 6.27 -1.87
C SER A 67 2.64 7.36 -1.41
N SER A 68 2.22 8.25 -0.51
CA SER A 68 3.07 9.34 0.02
C SER A 68 4.31 8.84 0.77
N PRO A 69 4.21 7.95 1.77
CA PRO A 69 5.38 7.41 2.46
C PRO A 69 6.29 6.56 1.56
N GLN A 70 5.72 5.87 0.56
CA GLN A 70 6.53 5.11 -0.41
C GLN A 70 7.39 6.02 -1.27
N GLN A 71 6.84 7.11 -1.79
CA GLN A 71 7.59 8.11 -2.55
C GLN A 71 8.70 8.72 -1.70
N LEU A 72 8.39 9.10 -0.46
CA LEU A 72 9.36 9.68 0.46
C LEU A 72 10.52 8.71 0.76
N LEU A 73 10.22 7.43 1.01
CA LEU A 73 11.23 6.40 1.22
C LEU A 73 12.15 6.27 0.00
N LEU A 74 11.57 6.22 -1.20
CA LEU A 74 12.36 6.04 -2.40
C LEU A 74 13.27 7.24 -2.66
N LEU A 75 12.79 8.47 -2.43
CA LEU A 75 13.60 9.68 -2.51
C LEU A 75 14.76 9.66 -1.49
N GLN A 76 14.51 9.24 -0.26
CA GLN A 76 15.52 9.12 0.79
C GLN A 76 16.63 8.10 0.46
N TYR A 77 16.29 7.04 -0.27
CA TYR A 77 17.24 5.99 -0.67
C TYR A 77 17.83 6.17 -2.07
N SER A 78 17.52 7.27 -2.76
CA SER A 78 18.00 7.60 -4.10
C SER A 78 18.71 8.97 -4.14
N PRO A 79 19.73 9.22 -3.32
CA PRO A 79 20.40 10.51 -3.30
C PRO A 79 21.08 10.81 -4.65
N GLY A 80 20.73 11.96 -5.26
CA GLY A 80 21.20 12.36 -6.60
C GLY A 80 20.47 11.72 -7.78
N GLY A 81 19.45 10.89 -7.50
CA GLY A 81 18.61 10.25 -8.50
C GLY A 81 17.09 10.42 -8.23
N GLU A 82 16.69 11.54 -7.62
CA GLU A 82 15.32 11.77 -7.14
C GLU A 82 14.29 11.66 -8.27
N MET A 83 14.59 12.18 -9.46
CA MET A 83 13.72 12.06 -10.63
C MET A 83 13.55 10.61 -11.08
N MET A 84 14.64 9.86 -11.10
CA MET A 84 14.61 8.42 -11.43
C MET A 84 13.83 7.65 -10.37
N GLY A 85 14.01 7.97 -9.10
CA GLY A 85 13.27 7.40 -7.98
C GLY A 85 11.76 7.61 -8.14
N GLY A 86 11.32 8.83 -8.42
CA GLY A 86 9.91 9.13 -8.68
C GLY A 86 9.33 8.37 -9.88
N ALA A 87 10.07 8.26 -10.97
CA ALA A 87 9.66 7.49 -12.15
C ALA A 87 9.51 5.99 -11.84
N MET A 88 10.40 5.42 -11.02
CA MET A 88 10.33 4.02 -10.59
C MET A 88 9.10 3.73 -9.74
N VAL A 89 8.68 4.65 -8.85
CA VAL A 89 7.42 4.51 -8.10
C VAL A 89 6.25 4.42 -9.08
N GLN A 90 6.17 5.33 -10.04
CA GLN A 90 5.06 5.35 -11.00
C GLN A 90 5.03 4.10 -11.87
N LEU A 91 6.20 3.62 -12.29
CA LEU A 91 6.33 2.35 -13.02
C LEU A 91 5.80 1.17 -12.19
N ALA A 92 6.22 1.08 -10.92
CA ALA A 92 5.78 0.02 -10.01
C ALA A 92 4.26 0.05 -9.77
N PHE A 93 3.67 1.23 -9.59
CA PHE A 93 2.22 1.38 -9.47
C PHE A 93 1.47 0.92 -10.73
N ASN A 94 1.92 1.33 -11.91
CA ASN A 94 1.29 0.95 -13.17
C ASN A 94 1.42 -0.56 -13.42
N LEU A 95 2.58 -1.14 -13.12
CA LEU A 95 2.80 -2.59 -13.23
C LEU A 95 1.91 -3.36 -12.24
N GLY A 96 1.83 -2.89 -11.00
CA GLY A 96 0.93 -3.45 -9.99
C GLY A 96 -0.54 -3.42 -10.40
N ASN A 97 -1.00 -2.30 -10.97
CA ASN A 97 -2.35 -2.16 -11.51
C ASN A 97 -2.61 -3.13 -12.67
N ALA A 98 -1.66 -3.27 -13.60
CA ALA A 98 -1.78 -4.20 -14.73
C ALA A 98 -1.86 -5.66 -14.27
N VAL A 99 -0.98 -6.05 -13.33
CA VAL A 99 -0.99 -7.41 -12.73
C VAL A 99 -2.28 -7.65 -11.97
N GLY A 100 -2.73 -6.69 -11.14
CA GLY A 100 -3.98 -6.78 -10.39
C GLY A 100 -5.21 -6.92 -11.28
N ALA A 101 -5.28 -6.13 -12.36
CA ALA A 101 -6.36 -6.20 -13.33
C ALA A 101 -6.37 -7.56 -14.08
N TYR A 102 -5.20 -8.05 -14.47
CA TYR A 102 -5.07 -9.34 -15.16
C TYR A 102 -5.57 -10.50 -14.29
N PHE A 103 -5.05 -10.64 -13.08
CA PHE A 103 -5.46 -11.72 -12.17
C PHE A 103 -6.90 -11.57 -11.70
N GLY A 104 -7.37 -10.34 -11.45
CA GLY A 104 -8.76 -10.06 -11.12
C GLY A 104 -9.72 -10.45 -12.26
N GLY A 105 -9.38 -10.09 -13.50
CA GLY A 105 -10.14 -10.47 -14.69
C GLY A 105 -10.18 -11.98 -14.89
N LEU A 106 -9.04 -12.64 -14.74
CA LEU A 106 -8.93 -14.09 -14.89
C LEU A 106 -9.82 -14.85 -13.89
N ALA A 107 -9.91 -14.37 -12.65
CA ALA A 107 -10.78 -14.97 -11.65
C ALA A 107 -12.27 -14.85 -12.00
N ILE A 108 -12.68 -13.72 -12.56
CA ILE A 108 -14.06 -13.50 -13.03
C ILE A 108 -14.38 -14.40 -14.21
N GLU A 109 -13.48 -14.51 -15.17
CA GLU A 109 -13.64 -15.38 -16.36
C GLU A 109 -13.80 -16.86 -15.98
N HIS A 110 -13.11 -17.31 -14.93
CA HIS A 110 -13.26 -18.68 -14.41
C HIS A 110 -14.47 -18.88 -13.48
N GLY A 111 -15.35 -17.91 -13.40
CA GLY A 111 -16.62 -18.03 -12.66
C GLY A 111 -16.52 -17.92 -11.14
N ALA A 112 -15.39 -17.40 -10.62
CA ALA A 112 -15.17 -17.26 -9.18
C ALA A 112 -15.94 -16.08 -8.53
N GLY A 113 -16.73 -15.33 -9.32
CA GLY A 113 -17.48 -14.16 -8.85
C GLY A 113 -16.62 -12.90 -8.70
N VAL A 114 -17.29 -11.75 -8.62
CA VAL A 114 -16.62 -10.44 -8.51
C VAL A 114 -15.87 -10.29 -7.18
N GLU A 115 -16.36 -10.92 -6.11
CA GLU A 115 -15.79 -10.92 -4.79
C GLU A 115 -14.38 -11.56 -4.73
N SER A 116 -14.07 -12.47 -5.62
CA SER A 116 -12.75 -13.10 -5.72
C SER A 116 -11.64 -12.11 -6.08
N THR A 117 -11.97 -11.00 -6.73
CA THR A 117 -10.99 -9.93 -7.02
C THR A 117 -10.48 -9.29 -5.74
N ALA A 118 -11.33 -9.14 -4.71
CA ALA A 118 -10.93 -8.64 -3.40
C ALA A 118 -10.00 -9.64 -2.67
N LEU A 119 -10.24 -10.94 -2.81
CA LEU A 119 -9.38 -11.97 -2.26
C LEU A 119 -7.98 -11.94 -2.90
N ILE A 120 -7.90 -11.86 -4.23
CA ILE A 120 -6.64 -11.75 -4.96
C ILE A 120 -5.90 -10.46 -4.54
N GLY A 121 -6.61 -9.33 -4.47
CA GLY A 121 -6.06 -8.07 -3.97
C GLY A 121 -5.52 -8.19 -2.54
N SER A 122 -6.20 -8.94 -1.66
CA SER A 122 -5.74 -9.18 -0.29
C SER A 122 -4.44 -9.97 -0.24
N VAL A 123 -4.26 -10.97 -1.11
CA VAL A 123 -3.01 -11.74 -1.21
C VAL A 123 -1.85 -10.83 -1.63
N PHE A 124 -2.04 -9.99 -2.65
CA PHE A 124 -1.01 -9.02 -3.06
C PHE A 124 -0.71 -7.99 -1.98
N ALA A 125 -1.74 -7.52 -1.27
CA ALA A 125 -1.55 -6.59 -0.15
C ALA A 125 -0.76 -7.24 1.01
N LEU A 126 -1.01 -8.51 1.30
CA LEU A 126 -0.26 -9.28 2.30
C LEU A 126 1.21 -9.44 1.89
N LEU A 127 1.48 -9.77 0.63
CA LEU A 127 2.84 -9.82 0.09
C LEU A 127 3.55 -8.47 0.23
N GLY A 128 2.88 -7.37 -0.14
CA GLY A 128 3.40 -6.02 0.06
C GLY A 128 3.70 -5.70 1.51
N THR A 129 2.82 -6.06 2.44
CA THR A 129 3.03 -5.88 3.89
C THR A 129 4.26 -6.67 4.36
N THR A 130 4.43 -7.90 3.89
CA THR A 130 5.59 -8.74 4.23
C THR A 130 6.90 -8.12 3.75
N VAL A 131 6.92 -7.59 2.52
CA VAL A 131 8.09 -6.88 1.98
C VAL A 131 8.43 -5.65 2.82
N PHE A 132 7.42 -4.86 3.23
CA PHE A 132 7.64 -3.70 4.11
C PHE A 132 8.15 -4.10 5.50
N LEU A 133 7.67 -5.20 6.06
CA LEU A 133 8.19 -5.74 7.33
C LEU A 133 9.68 -6.07 7.23
N ILE A 134 10.06 -6.80 6.18
CA ILE A 134 11.47 -7.17 5.93
C ILE A 134 12.32 -5.91 5.75
N PHE A 135 11.85 -4.95 4.93
CA PHE A 135 12.55 -3.70 4.69
C PHE A 135 12.77 -2.89 5.98
N ASN A 136 11.74 -2.71 6.79
CA ASN A 136 11.83 -2.00 8.06
C ASN A 136 12.77 -2.71 9.04
N TYR A 137 12.72 -4.04 9.12
CA TYR A 137 13.63 -4.82 9.96
C TYR A 137 15.08 -4.63 9.54
N MET A 138 15.37 -4.69 8.23
CA MET A 138 16.72 -4.47 7.69
C MET A 138 17.23 -3.05 7.92
N ALA A 139 16.37 -2.05 7.73
CA ALA A 139 16.70 -0.64 7.96
C ALA A 139 17.03 -0.36 9.43
N LEU A 140 16.26 -0.92 10.36
CA LEU A 140 16.51 -0.80 11.80
C LEU A 140 17.82 -1.50 12.20
N LYS A 141 18.10 -2.67 11.65
CA LYS A 141 19.34 -3.40 11.91
C LYS A 141 20.57 -2.63 11.42
N SER A 142 20.48 -2.03 10.23
CA SER A 142 21.55 -1.20 9.66
C SER A 142 21.83 0.03 10.53
N ARG A 143 20.80 0.74 10.98
CA ARG A 143 20.94 1.90 11.88
C ARG A 143 21.60 1.52 13.22
N ARG A 144 21.21 0.38 13.82
CA ARG A 144 21.84 -0.12 15.05
C ARG A 144 23.32 -0.46 14.86
N GLY A 145 23.70 -1.06 13.74
CA GLY A 145 25.09 -1.38 13.39
C GLY A 145 25.97 -0.14 13.26
N LEU A 146 25.45 0.94 12.68
CA LEU A 146 26.17 2.22 12.54
C LEU A 146 26.37 2.91 13.90
N LEU A 147 25.37 2.88 14.77
CA LEU A 147 25.45 3.47 16.12
C LEU A 147 26.47 2.75 17.02
N LEU A 148 26.64 1.44 16.86
CA LEU A 148 27.61 0.65 17.59
C LEU A 148 29.04 0.87 17.06
N LYS A 149 29.20 1.13 15.76
CA LYS A 149 30.49 1.38 15.11
C LYS A 149 31.03 2.80 15.32
N GLY A 150 30.15 3.76 15.58
CA GLY A 150 30.51 5.16 15.89
C GLY A 150 30.83 5.42 17.37
N ARG A 151 30.85 4.39 18.22
CA ARG A 151 31.16 4.46 19.64
C ARG A 151 32.59 3.90 19.98
N ILE A 152 33.38 3.57 18.98
CA ILE A 152 34.78 3.19 19.07
C ILE A 152 35.62 4.29 18.41
#